data_53329c9ab4b50ab7574deb832018dc56
#
_entry.id   53329c9ab4b50ab7574deb832018dc56
#
_cell.length_a   1.000
_cell.length_b   1.000
_cell.length_c   1.000
_cell.angle_alpha   90.00
_cell.angle_beta   90.00
_cell.angle_gamma   90.00
#
_symmetry.space_group_name_H-M   'P 1'
#
loop_
_entity.id
_entity.type
_entity.pdbx_description
1 polymer ?
#
loop_
_entity_poly.entity_id
_entity_poly.type
_entity_poly.pdbx_seq_one_letter_code
_entity_poly.pdbx_strand_id
1 'polypeptide(L)'
;IAGCFIDANSAMYIFIPIMLPVCKALGYDLVAFGIVATVNLAIGQVTPPVGVNLFVAISVKLKKGMEVTIQQISKAVMPMIAASVTVLLLITYVPQISTFLPKALAKDGAYTGTVAAATNSDTSSGDGADGSTAGNSSGNEDYNDIADYSDLGWEEQTWNFTCSTTETSTWAEGGRKFGELMEKATGGKIKVNVYAADQLTNGNQSEGIQALMNGDPVQISMHSNLIYSAFDPRFNVVSLPFIYDSVEDADAKFDGEAGEKLKEILSEYGLHCMGIAENGFRELTNSVREVKSVDDMKNLKIRVAGSNLLMECYKRWGADATNLNWSETYTALQQNTVEGQENPLPAIDAASVQEVQPYCSMWDAIYDCLFFCINGDIYDSMTPEQQEVIDECGRLATQYEREINRAGDDEIMNRWQNENGVTITNYEDMDIDSFKQAVDGVDEWYQKELEGQGYDDAKELIDTFTK
;
A
#
# COMPACT_ATOMS: atom_id res chain seq x y z
N ILE A 1 -0.07 -30.77 -2.61
CA ILE A 1 -1.23 -30.99 -3.54
C ILE A 1 -1.82 -29.63 -3.92
N ALA A 2 -2.16 -28.75 -2.96
CA ALA A 2 -2.77 -27.45 -3.28
C ALA A 2 -1.93 -26.63 -4.27
N GLY A 3 -0.63 -26.48 -4.06
CA GLY A 3 0.26 -25.74 -4.96
C GLY A 3 0.42 -26.33 -6.37
N CYS A 4 -0.12 -27.54 -6.65
CA CYS A 4 -0.15 -28.07 -8.00
C CYS A 4 -1.26 -27.46 -8.88
N PHE A 5 -2.32 -26.93 -8.25
CA PHE A 5 -3.54 -26.45 -8.90
C PHE A 5 -3.78 -24.95 -8.71
N ILE A 6 -3.23 -24.37 -7.66
CA ILE A 6 -3.40 -22.98 -7.27
C ILE A 6 -2.01 -22.37 -7.21
N ASP A 7 -1.86 -21.11 -7.59
CA ASP A 7 -0.59 -20.41 -7.45
C ASP A 7 -0.19 -20.29 -5.96
N ALA A 8 1.12 -20.08 -5.69
CA ALA A 8 1.64 -20.14 -4.33
C ALA A 8 1.08 -19.03 -3.44
N ASN A 9 0.85 -17.84 -4.00
CA ASN A 9 0.37 -16.69 -3.23
C ASN A 9 -1.09 -16.91 -2.81
N SER A 10 -1.98 -17.24 -3.75
CA SER A 10 -3.37 -17.57 -3.47
C SER A 10 -3.50 -18.74 -2.48
N ALA A 11 -2.65 -19.76 -2.63
CA ALA A 11 -2.62 -20.87 -1.68
C ALA A 11 -2.18 -20.42 -0.26
N MET A 12 -1.20 -19.52 -0.14
CA MET A 12 -0.79 -18.98 1.16
C MET A 12 -1.93 -18.22 1.83
N TYR A 13 -2.62 -17.34 1.11
CA TYR A 13 -3.74 -16.56 1.67
C TYR A 13 -4.88 -17.44 2.18
N ILE A 14 -5.11 -18.59 1.56
CA ILE A 14 -6.16 -19.51 2.01
C ILE A 14 -5.68 -20.37 3.18
N PHE A 15 -4.48 -20.96 3.10
CA PHE A 15 -4.05 -21.99 4.04
C PHE A 15 -3.37 -21.42 5.30
N ILE A 16 -2.63 -20.29 5.20
CA ILE A 16 -1.94 -19.73 6.36
C ILE A 16 -2.91 -19.28 7.45
N PRO A 17 -3.97 -18.50 7.18
CA PRO A 17 -4.94 -18.11 8.21
C PRO A 17 -5.61 -19.30 8.90
N ILE A 18 -5.88 -20.39 8.18
CA ILE A 18 -6.49 -21.60 8.72
C ILE A 18 -5.50 -22.39 9.60
N MET A 19 -4.26 -22.50 9.17
CA MET A 19 -3.25 -23.33 9.84
C MET A 19 -2.54 -22.61 10.99
N LEU A 20 -2.40 -21.28 10.92
CA LEU A 20 -1.65 -20.49 11.88
C LEU A 20 -2.20 -20.61 13.32
N PRO A 21 -3.52 -20.52 13.58
CA PRO A 21 -4.08 -20.75 14.91
C PRO A 21 -3.77 -22.16 15.45
N VAL A 22 -3.82 -23.16 14.57
CA VAL A 22 -3.50 -24.55 14.94
C VAL A 22 -2.02 -24.69 15.29
N CYS A 23 -1.13 -24.10 14.52
CA CYS A 23 0.30 -24.10 14.78
C CYS A 23 0.63 -23.40 16.11
N LYS A 24 -0.02 -22.25 16.37
CA LYS A 24 0.09 -21.54 17.65
C LYS A 24 -0.38 -22.40 18.82
N ALA A 25 -1.53 -23.06 18.70
CA ALA A 25 -2.08 -23.92 19.76
C ALA A 25 -1.19 -25.13 20.06
N LEU A 26 -0.48 -25.64 19.05
CA LEU A 26 0.45 -26.77 19.19
C LEU A 26 1.86 -26.33 19.64
N GLY A 27 2.11 -25.02 19.81
CA GLY A 27 3.42 -24.49 20.16
C GLY A 27 4.48 -24.69 19.07
N TYR A 28 4.08 -24.81 17.80
CA TYR A 28 4.98 -24.97 16.67
C TYR A 28 5.67 -23.63 16.35
N ASP A 29 6.96 -23.66 16.05
CA ASP A 29 7.73 -22.47 15.72
C ASP A 29 7.19 -21.85 14.41
N LEU A 30 6.72 -20.59 14.47
CA LEU A 30 6.04 -19.93 13.36
C LEU A 30 6.98 -19.65 12.18
N VAL A 31 8.28 -19.43 12.42
CA VAL A 31 9.27 -19.27 11.36
C VAL A 31 9.49 -20.59 10.65
N ALA A 32 9.60 -21.69 11.41
CA ALA A 32 9.70 -23.03 10.82
C ALA A 32 8.45 -23.37 10.01
N PHE A 33 7.25 -23.01 10.50
CA PHE A 33 5.99 -23.19 9.78
C PHE A 33 5.97 -22.43 8.46
N GLY A 34 6.34 -21.14 8.46
CA GLY A 34 6.40 -20.31 7.26
C GLY A 34 7.35 -20.90 6.21
N ILE A 35 8.55 -21.32 6.60
CA ILE A 35 9.53 -21.94 5.69
C ILE A 35 8.97 -23.23 5.09
N VAL A 36 8.40 -24.13 5.90
CA VAL A 36 7.81 -25.39 5.42
C VAL A 36 6.65 -25.13 4.46
N ALA A 37 5.76 -24.17 4.76
CA ALA A 37 4.64 -23.81 3.91
C ALA A 37 5.11 -23.28 2.55
N THR A 38 6.05 -22.33 2.55
CA THR A 38 6.61 -21.73 1.33
C THR A 38 7.30 -22.76 0.44
N VAL A 39 8.17 -23.60 1.02
CA VAL A 39 8.87 -24.66 0.25
C VAL A 39 7.89 -25.69 -0.30
N ASN A 40 6.85 -26.06 0.46
CA ASN A 40 5.83 -26.98 0.02
C ASN A 40 5.03 -26.46 -1.20
N LEU A 41 4.64 -25.18 -1.15
CA LEU A 41 3.92 -24.53 -2.25
C LEU A 41 4.81 -24.37 -3.49
N ALA A 42 6.07 -23.97 -3.33
CA ALA A 42 7.03 -23.86 -4.42
C ALA A 42 7.24 -25.20 -5.15
N ILE A 43 7.36 -26.31 -4.41
CA ILE A 43 7.44 -27.66 -5.00
C ILE A 43 6.17 -27.98 -5.78
N GLY A 44 4.99 -27.57 -5.27
CA GLY A 44 3.71 -27.75 -5.94
C GLY A 44 3.69 -27.13 -7.33
N GLN A 45 4.23 -25.95 -7.51
CA GLN A 45 4.22 -25.22 -8.80
C GLN A 45 5.00 -25.90 -9.94
N VAL A 46 5.93 -26.78 -9.61
CA VAL A 46 6.68 -27.57 -10.59
C VAL A 46 6.23 -29.05 -10.64
N THR A 47 5.19 -29.41 -9.89
CA THR A 47 4.73 -30.79 -9.76
C THR A 47 3.60 -31.10 -10.76
N PRO A 48 3.75 -32.12 -11.63
CA PRO A 48 2.64 -32.57 -12.48
C PRO A 48 1.43 -33.06 -11.65
N PRO A 49 0.17 -32.99 -12.17
CA PRO A 49 -0.19 -32.85 -13.59
C PRO A 49 -0.30 -31.39 -14.09
N VAL A 50 -0.50 -30.41 -13.20
CA VAL A 50 -0.69 -29.01 -13.64
C VAL A 50 0.63 -28.25 -13.57
N GLY A 51 1.18 -27.96 -12.39
CA GLY A 51 2.45 -27.27 -12.21
C GLY A 51 2.63 -26.05 -13.10
N VAL A 52 2.13 -24.88 -12.70
CA VAL A 52 2.06 -23.66 -13.53
C VAL A 52 3.38 -23.35 -14.22
N ASN A 53 4.51 -23.51 -13.51
CA ASN A 53 5.85 -23.26 -14.04
C ASN A 53 6.28 -24.23 -15.15
N LEU A 54 5.65 -25.40 -15.26
CA LEU A 54 5.93 -26.34 -16.36
C LEU A 54 5.39 -25.81 -17.69
N PHE A 55 4.26 -25.11 -17.67
CA PHE A 55 3.70 -24.47 -18.87
C PHE A 55 4.55 -23.27 -19.30
N VAL A 56 5.05 -22.50 -18.36
CA VAL A 56 5.98 -21.39 -18.64
C VAL A 56 7.27 -21.94 -19.28
N ALA A 57 7.80 -23.05 -18.76
CA ALA A 57 9.01 -23.68 -19.31
C ALA A 57 8.83 -24.15 -20.76
N ILE A 58 7.62 -24.58 -21.18
CA ILE A 58 7.33 -24.96 -22.57
C ILE A 58 7.31 -23.74 -23.49
N SER A 59 6.86 -22.60 -23.01
CA SER A 59 6.77 -21.36 -23.80
C SER A 59 8.14 -20.75 -24.11
N VAL A 60 9.19 -21.13 -23.38
CA VAL A 60 10.57 -20.68 -23.64
C VAL A 60 11.07 -21.32 -24.94
N LYS A 61 11.21 -20.52 -25.99
CA LYS A 61 11.75 -20.95 -27.28
C LYS A 61 13.22 -21.35 -27.16
N LEU A 62 13.49 -22.61 -26.93
CA LEU A 62 14.80 -23.18 -27.13
C LEU A 62 15.10 -23.18 -28.65
N LYS A 63 16.39 -23.14 -29.03
CA LYS A 63 16.89 -23.03 -30.42
C LYS A 63 15.97 -23.60 -31.49
N LYS A 64 15.87 -22.93 -32.66
CA LYS A 64 15.07 -23.32 -33.83
C LYS A 64 15.08 -24.85 -34.07
N GLY A 65 13.92 -25.48 -33.92
CA GLY A 65 13.71 -26.89 -34.26
C GLY A 65 13.50 -27.88 -33.10
N MET A 66 13.50 -27.40 -31.82
CA MET A 66 13.23 -28.26 -30.68
C MET A 66 11.86 -27.93 -30.06
N GLU A 67 10.86 -28.76 -30.37
CA GLU A 67 9.57 -28.74 -29.67
C GLU A 67 9.67 -29.66 -28.45
N VAL A 68 9.53 -29.08 -27.25
CA VAL A 68 9.54 -29.85 -26.01
C VAL A 68 8.11 -29.99 -25.52
N THR A 69 7.69 -31.24 -25.29
CA THR A 69 6.35 -31.52 -24.77
C THR A 69 6.30 -31.50 -23.26
N ILE A 70 5.11 -31.22 -22.69
CA ILE A 70 4.89 -31.21 -21.24
C ILE A 70 5.28 -32.56 -20.60
N GLN A 71 5.08 -33.65 -21.29
CA GLN A 71 5.42 -35.00 -20.82
C GLN A 71 6.96 -35.18 -20.68
N GLN A 72 7.73 -34.60 -21.58
CA GLN A 72 9.20 -34.66 -21.52
C GLN A 72 9.74 -33.83 -20.39
N ILE A 73 9.23 -32.61 -20.20
CA ILE A 73 9.63 -31.75 -19.07
C ILE A 73 9.22 -32.39 -17.75
N SER A 74 7.98 -32.90 -17.64
CA SER A 74 7.49 -33.56 -16.42
C SER A 74 8.38 -34.75 -16.02
N LYS A 75 8.84 -35.54 -16.97
CA LYS A 75 9.76 -36.65 -16.68
C LYS A 75 11.14 -36.17 -16.25
N ALA A 76 11.65 -35.09 -16.85
CA ALA A 76 12.96 -34.52 -16.52
C ALA A 76 12.98 -33.90 -15.13
N VAL A 77 11.86 -33.35 -14.66
CA VAL A 77 11.74 -32.68 -13.36
C VAL A 77 11.53 -33.66 -12.20
N MET A 78 11.06 -34.88 -12.46
CA MET A 78 10.77 -35.88 -11.40
C MET A 78 11.92 -36.12 -10.40
N PRO A 79 13.19 -36.27 -10.83
CA PRO A 79 14.30 -36.44 -9.87
C PRO A 79 14.50 -35.19 -8.98
N MET A 80 14.28 -33.99 -9.53
CA MET A 80 14.39 -32.73 -8.78
C MET A 80 13.26 -32.63 -7.75
N ILE A 81 12.02 -33.01 -8.13
CA ILE A 81 10.88 -33.05 -7.20
C ILE A 81 11.18 -34.04 -6.07
N ALA A 82 11.70 -35.21 -6.37
CA ALA A 82 12.06 -36.20 -5.34
C ALA A 82 13.11 -35.66 -4.35
N ALA A 83 14.13 -34.97 -4.84
CA ALA A 83 15.14 -34.32 -4.01
C ALA A 83 14.52 -33.20 -3.14
N SER A 84 13.67 -32.36 -3.74
CA SER A 84 13.00 -31.26 -3.03
C SER A 84 12.02 -31.77 -1.95
N VAL A 85 11.27 -32.84 -2.22
CA VAL A 85 10.41 -33.49 -1.22
C VAL A 85 11.25 -34.07 -0.06
N THR A 86 12.43 -34.61 -0.35
CA THR A 86 13.33 -35.10 0.70
C THR A 86 13.80 -33.96 1.60
N VAL A 87 14.16 -32.81 1.03
CA VAL A 87 14.52 -31.60 1.79
C VAL A 87 13.32 -31.10 2.60
N LEU A 88 12.12 -31.06 2.00
CA LEU A 88 10.89 -30.65 2.69
C LEU A 88 10.63 -31.53 3.92
N LEU A 89 10.79 -32.85 3.80
CA LEU A 89 10.64 -33.75 4.94
C LEU A 89 11.69 -33.49 6.01
N LEU A 90 12.94 -33.24 5.63
CA LEU A 90 14.01 -32.91 6.57
C LEU A 90 13.70 -31.63 7.36
N ILE A 91 13.31 -30.53 6.71
CA ILE A 91 13.00 -29.27 7.41
C ILE A 91 11.71 -29.37 8.24
N THR A 92 10.78 -30.25 7.86
CA THR A 92 9.52 -30.47 8.61
C THR A 92 9.78 -31.24 9.89
N TYR A 93 10.59 -32.30 9.85
CA TYR A 93 10.85 -33.15 11.03
C TYR A 93 12.04 -32.68 11.87
N VAL A 94 12.89 -31.81 11.33
CA VAL A 94 14.03 -31.21 12.04
C VAL A 94 13.97 -29.68 11.93
N PRO A 95 13.04 -29.03 12.68
CA PRO A 95 12.81 -27.57 12.59
C PRO A 95 14.07 -26.75 12.89
N GLN A 96 15.06 -27.32 13.59
CA GLN A 96 16.33 -26.68 13.88
C GLN A 96 17.11 -26.30 12.60
N ILE A 97 16.93 -27.04 11.51
CA ILE A 97 17.58 -26.74 10.22
C ILE A 97 17.06 -25.41 9.66
N SER A 98 15.75 -25.19 9.71
CA SER A 98 15.11 -23.98 9.19
C SER A 98 15.26 -22.77 10.14
N THR A 99 15.34 -23.00 11.46
CA THR A 99 15.42 -21.93 12.45
C THR A 99 16.85 -21.59 12.89
N PHE A 100 17.85 -22.34 12.46
CA PHE A 100 19.24 -22.13 12.87
C PHE A 100 19.77 -20.76 12.45
N LEU A 101 19.62 -20.39 11.18
CA LEU A 101 20.12 -19.13 10.65
C LEU A 101 19.37 -17.92 11.21
N PRO A 102 18.03 -17.90 11.23
CA PRO A 102 17.29 -16.82 11.88
C PRO A 102 17.65 -16.63 13.35
N LYS A 103 17.81 -17.72 14.10
CA LYS A 103 18.24 -17.65 15.52
C LYS A 103 19.69 -17.17 15.68
N ALA A 104 20.58 -17.55 14.78
CA ALA A 104 21.98 -17.13 14.84
C ALA A 104 22.19 -15.66 14.45
N LEU A 105 21.30 -15.11 13.60
CA LEU A 105 21.38 -13.72 13.14
C LEU A 105 20.52 -12.76 13.98
N ALA A 106 19.58 -13.28 14.77
CA ALA A 106 18.77 -12.45 15.65
C ALA A 106 19.66 -11.83 16.74
N LYS A 107 19.69 -10.51 16.81
CA LYS A 107 20.26 -9.79 17.96
C LYS A 107 19.42 -10.12 19.22
N ASP A 108 20.01 -10.04 20.40
CA ASP A 108 19.43 -10.45 21.68
C ASP A 108 17.94 -10.02 21.81
N GLY A 109 17.04 -11.01 21.82
CA GLY A 109 15.60 -10.83 22.04
C GLY A 109 14.73 -10.68 20.79
N ALA A 110 15.28 -10.57 19.58
CA ALA A 110 14.52 -10.30 18.35
C ALA A 110 13.90 -11.54 17.67
N TYR A 111 14.15 -12.76 18.17
CA TYR A 111 13.54 -13.96 17.57
C TYR A 111 12.14 -14.22 18.10
N THR A 112 11.11 -13.95 17.30
CA THR A 112 9.69 -14.06 17.65
C THR A 112 9.02 -15.38 17.24
N GLY A 113 9.80 -16.36 16.78
CA GLY A 113 9.27 -17.65 16.28
C GLY A 113 8.72 -18.60 17.36
N THR A 114 8.98 -18.36 18.64
CA THR A 114 8.46 -19.20 19.73
C THR A 114 7.29 -18.54 20.42
N VAL A 115 6.10 -19.13 20.27
CA VAL A 115 4.93 -18.75 21.07
C VAL A 115 5.02 -19.49 22.41
N ALA A 116 5.20 -18.74 23.51
CA ALA A 116 5.00 -19.32 24.85
C ALA A 116 3.56 -19.81 24.96
N ALA A 117 3.37 -21.05 25.38
CA ALA A 117 2.05 -21.59 25.64
C ALA A 117 1.32 -20.67 26.62
N ALA A 118 0.16 -20.15 26.21
CA ALA A 118 -0.66 -19.30 27.04
C ALA A 118 -1.19 -20.13 28.23
N THR A 119 -0.55 -19.98 29.37
CA THR A 119 -1.16 -20.35 30.65
C THR A 119 -1.99 -19.16 31.11
N ASN A 120 -3.29 -19.35 31.18
CA ASN A 120 -4.21 -18.43 31.85
C ASN A 120 -3.74 -18.17 33.29
N SER A 121 -3.45 -16.91 33.59
CA SER A 121 -3.55 -16.41 34.96
C SER A 121 -3.85 -14.90 34.90
N ASP A 122 -5.07 -14.57 35.31
CA ASP A 122 -5.45 -13.25 35.79
C ASP A 122 -4.46 -12.74 36.84
N THR A 123 -4.11 -11.48 36.80
CA THR A 123 -4.30 -10.49 37.89
C THR A 123 -3.44 -9.23 37.66
N SER A 124 -4.15 -8.16 37.52
CA SER A 124 -4.08 -6.84 38.16
C SER A 124 -2.74 -6.15 38.47
N SER A 125 -2.74 -4.91 38.02
CA SER A 125 -2.32 -3.67 38.71
C SER A 125 -0.84 -3.35 38.88
N GLY A 126 -0.50 -2.12 38.49
CA GLY A 126 0.38 -1.29 39.29
C GLY A 126 1.36 -0.43 38.52
N ASP A 127 0.97 0.84 38.39
CA ASP A 127 1.77 2.06 38.52
C ASP A 127 3.20 2.20 37.95
N GLY A 128 3.35 3.19 37.07
CA GLY A 128 4.06 4.39 37.50
C GLY A 128 5.35 4.74 36.78
N ALA A 129 5.34 5.95 36.25
CA ALA A 129 6.40 6.92 36.06
C ALA A 129 6.88 7.15 34.63
N ASP A 130 6.38 8.18 34.01
CA ASP A 130 6.90 9.56 33.92
C ASP A 130 8.27 9.70 33.25
N GLY A 131 8.27 10.42 32.13
CA GLY A 131 9.45 10.86 31.39
C GLY A 131 9.07 11.72 30.19
N SER A 132 8.62 12.94 30.49
CA SER A 132 8.32 14.00 29.54
C SER A 132 9.51 14.39 28.68
N THR A 133 9.29 14.64 27.39
CA THR A 133 9.83 15.86 26.77
C THR A 133 8.90 16.35 25.67
N ALA A 134 8.62 17.63 25.75
CA ALA A 134 7.65 18.36 24.97
C ALA A 134 8.13 18.66 23.54
N GLY A 135 7.22 18.54 22.58
CA GLY A 135 7.31 19.16 21.28
C GLY A 135 5.91 19.62 20.87
N ASN A 136 5.71 20.84 20.93
CA ASN A 136 4.72 21.82 20.48
C ASN A 136 3.40 21.32 19.89
N SER A 137 2.32 21.61 20.58
CA SER A 137 0.93 21.27 20.35
C SER A 137 0.25 22.23 19.38
N SER A 138 -0.29 21.69 18.31
CA SER A 138 -1.61 22.08 17.81
C SER A 138 -2.64 21.17 18.48
N GLY A 139 -3.81 21.70 18.85
CA GLY A 139 -4.75 21.11 19.80
C GLY A 139 -4.99 19.60 19.60
N ASN A 140 -4.77 18.88 20.69
CA ASN A 140 -5.01 17.44 20.78
C ASN A 140 -6.52 17.19 20.66
N GLU A 141 -7.01 16.91 19.46
CA GLU A 141 -8.31 16.31 19.29
C GLU A 141 -8.19 14.84 19.76
N ASP A 142 -9.07 14.39 20.65
CA ASP A 142 -9.07 13.00 21.08
C ASP A 142 -9.77 12.17 19.99
N TYR A 143 -9.01 11.61 19.05
CA TYR A 143 -9.51 10.75 17.97
C TYR A 143 -10.26 9.50 18.44
N ASN A 144 -10.38 9.27 19.73
CA ASN A 144 -11.19 8.21 20.32
C ASN A 144 -12.51 8.75 20.88
N ASP A 145 -12.73 10.06 20.87
CA ASP A 145 -13.92 10.66 21.48
C ASP A 145 -15.09 10.70 20.50
N ILE A 146 -15.72 9.55 20.29
CA ILE A 146 -17.00 9.43 19.61
C ILE A 146 -18.08 9.06 20.62
N ALA A 147 -19.24 9.69 20.53
CA ALA A 147 -20.38 9.41 21.39
C ALA A 147 -20.99 8.04 21.07
N ASP A 148 -21.77 7.50 22.02
CA ASP A 148 -22.55 6.28 21.81
C ASP A 148 -23.85 6.63 21.06
N TYR A 149 -24.03 6.06 19.88
CA TYR A 149 -25.17 6.20 18.99
C TYR A 149 -25.85 4.84 18.74
N SER A 150 -25.68 3.87 19.64
CA SER A 150 -26.22 2.51 19.50
C SER A 150 -27.75 2.44 19.44
N ASP A 151 -28.43 3.50 19.88
CA ASP A 151 -29.88 3.66 19.87
C ASP A 151 -30.48 4.09 18.52
N LEU A 152 -29.64 4.42 17.51
CA LEU A 152 -30.10 4.82 16.17
C LEU A 152 -30.61 3.65 15.31
N GLY A 153 -30.76 2.46 15.87
CA GLY A 153 -31.40 1.33 15.18
C GLY A 153 -30.50 0.66 14.14
N TRP A 154 -29.20 0.61 14.37
CA TRP A 154 -28.25 -0.06 13.49
C TRP A 154 -28.57 -1.54 13.30
N GLU A 155 -28.56 -2.00 12.06
CA GLU A 155 -28.51 -3.42 11.71
C GLU A 155 -27.10 -3.96 11.87
N GLU A 156 -26.97 -5.26 12.22
CA GLU A 156 -25.64 -5.89 12.29
C GLU A 156 -25.05 -6.05 10.89
N GLN A 157 -23.91 -5.40 10.63
CA GLN A 157 -23.19 -5.46 9.36
C GLN A 157 -21.70 -5.63 9.59
N THR A 158 -21.04 -6.22 8.61
CA THR A 158 -19.59 -6.28 8.56
C THR A 158 -19.14 -5.71 7.22
N TRP A 159 -18.36 -4.65 7.27
CA TRP A 159 -17.80 -4.01 6.09
C TRP A 159 -16.35 -4.41 5.90
N ASN A 160 -15.94 -4.57 4.67
CA ASN A 160 -14.55 -4.83 4.31
C ASN A 160 -13.91 -3.54 3.81
N PHE A 161 -12.85 -3.13 4.47
CA PHE A 161 -11.98 -2.04 4.07
C PHE A 161 -10.79 -2.59 3.28
N THR A 162 -10.36 -1.90 2.21
CA THR A 162 -9.12 -2.21 1.51
C THR A 162 -8.26 -0.98 1.27
N CYS A 163 -6.94 -1.19 1.17
CA CYS A 163 -5.95 -0.20 0.76
C CYS A 163 -4.80 -0.89 0.04
N SER A 164 -4.02 -0.13 -0.74
CA SER A 164 -2.95 -0.71 -1.58
C SER A 164 -1.65 -1.01 -0.84
N THR A 165 -1.46 -0.43 0.34
CA THR A 165 -0.24 -0.57 1.13
C THR A 165 -0.31 -1.72 2.13
N THR A 166 0.79 -1.99 2.84
CA THR A 166 0.89 -3.14 3.77
C THR A 166 0.08 -2.96 5.05
N GLU A 167 -0.07 -4.03 5.82
CA GLU A 167 -0.77 -4.05 7.11
C GLU A 167 -0.24 -3.04 8.14
N THR A 168 1.04 -2.67 8.04
CA THR A 168 1.71 -1.74 8.96
C THR A 168 1.69 -0.29 8.49
N SER A 169 1.02 0.00 7.38
CA SER A 169 0.94 1.34 6.81
C SER A 169 -0.05 2.23 7.56
N THR A 170 0.16 3.54 7.47
CA THR A 170 -0.76 4.56 7.97
C THR A 170 -2.16 4.44 7.36
N TRP A 171 -2.26 4.04 6.10
CA TRP A 171 -3.53 3.79 5.41
C TRP A 171 -4.35 2.68 6.08
N ALA A 172 -3.69 1.55 6.41
CA ALA A 172 -4.34 0.44 7.10
C ALA A 172 -4.71 0.82 8.55
N GLU A 173 -3.87 1.64 9.22
CA GLU A 173 -4.18 2.17 10.55
C GLU A 173 -5.37 3.13 10.52
N GLY A 174 -5.48 4.01 9.52
CA GLY A 174 -6.67 4.84 9.30
C GLY A 174 -7.94 4.02 9.14
N GLY A 175 -7.88 2.93 8.36
CA GLY A 175 -8.99 1.99 8.22
C GLY A 175 -9.36 1.27 9.54
N ARG A 176 -8.37 0.88 10.34
CA ARG A 176 -8.59 0.29 11.68
C ARG A 176 -9.21 1.31 12.62
N LYS A 177 -8.72 2.54 12.63
CA LYS A 177 -9.28 3.64 13.44
C LYS A 177 -10.76 3.87 13.12
N PHE A 178 -11.12 3.92 11.86
CA PHE A 178 -12.53 4.03 11.45
C PHE A 178 -13.35 2.84 11.99
N GLY A 179 -12.84 1.63 11.86
CA GLY A 179 -13.51 0.43 12.40
C GLY A 179 -13.73 0.48 13.90
N GLU A 180 -12.74 0.92 14.67
CA GLU A 180 -12.83 1.11 16.13
C GLU A 180 -13.89 2.16 16.49
N LEU A 181 -13.92 3.28 15.79
CA LEU A 181 -14.88 4.35 15.99
C LEU A 181 -16.31 3.88 15.67
N MET A 182 -16.50 3.21 14.54
CA MET A 182 -17.80 2.65 14.15
C MET A 182 -18.29 1.57 15.13
N GLU A 183 -17.40 0.67 15.56
CA GLU A 183 -17.76 -0.34 16.56
C GLU A 183 -18.19 0.31 17.88
N LYS A 184 -17.46 1.33 18.34
CA LYS A 184 -17.80 2.09 19.56
C LYS A 184 -19.12 2.86 19.38
N ALA A 185 -19.28 3.63 18.32
CA ALA A 185 -20.45 4.46 18.07
C ALA A 185 -21.74 3.65 17.91
N THR A 186 -21.65 2.47 17.32
CA THR A 186 -22.81 1.61 17.02
C THR A 186 -23.10 0.53 18.05
N GLY A 187 -22.34 0.50 19.16
CA GLY A 187 -22.45 -0.55 20.18
C GLY A 187 -22.11 -1.94 19.63
N GLY A 188 -21.13 -2.02 18.69
CA GLY A 188 -20.65 -3.26 18.07
C GLY A 188 -21.53 -3.79 16.92
N LYS A 189 -22.48 -3.00 16.44
CA LYS A 189 -23.37 -3.41 15.33
C LYS A 189 -22.66 -3.35 13.98
N ILE A 190 -21.83 -2.34 13.76
CA ILE A 190 -21.01 -2.22 12.55
C ILE A 190 -19.58 -2.66 12.90
N LYS A 191 -19.06 -3.61 12.14
CA LYS A 191 -17.67 -4.09 12.23
C LYS A 191 -16.95 -3.85 10.92
N VAL A 192 -15.67 -3.50 10.98
CA VAL A 192 -14.83 -3.30 9.80
C VAL A 192 -13.67 -4.27 9.82
N ASN A 193 -13.58 -5.09 8.77
CA ASN A 193 -12.41 -5.94 8.53
C ASN A 193 -11.44 -5.19 7.61
N VAL A 194 -10.18 -5.09 7.99
CA VAL A 194 -9.15 -4.45 7.17
C VAL A 194 -8.40 -5.51 6.35
N TYR A 195 -8.34 -5.31 5.06
CA TYR A 195 -7.62 -6.13 4.07
C TYR A 195 -6.62 -5.26 3.34
N ALA A 196 -5.41 -5.17 3.87
CA ALA A 196 -4.32 -4.39 3.28
C ALA A 196 -3.79 -5.01 1.97
N ALA A 197 -2.96 -4.26 1.24
CA ALA A 197 -2.32 -4.68 -0.01
C ALA A 197 -3.31 -5.21 -1.08
N ASP A 198 -4.52 -4.64 -1.11
CA ASP A 198 -5.61 -5.05 -2.02
C ASP A 198 -5.81 -6.57 -2.06
N GLN A 199 -5.76 -7.24 -0.90
CA GLN A 199 -5.87 -8.70 -0.78
C GLN A 199 -7.14 -9.26 -1.42
N LEU A 200 -8.25 -8.52 -1.35
CA LEU A 200 -9.54 -8.95 -1.91
C LEU A 200 -9.55 -8.95 -3.45
N THR A 201 -8.58 -8.28 -4.08
CA THR A 201 -8.42 -8.15 -5.53
C THR A 201 -7.02 -8.54 -6.01
N ASN A 202 -6.37 -9.46 -5.29
CA ASN A 202 -5.07 -10.06 -5.63
C ASN A 202 -3.95 -9.00 -5.85
N GLY A 203 -3.97 -7.89 -5.09
CA GLY A 203 -2.99 -6.82 -5.19
C GLY A 203 -3.22 -5.87 -6.36
N ASN A 204 -4.37 -5.93 -7.02
CA ASN A 204 -4.72 -5.02 -8.12
C ASN A 204 -5.50 -3.82 -7.58
N GLN A 205 -4.84 -2.67 -7.55
CA GLN A 205 -5.37 -1.42 -7.02
C GLN A 205 -6.64 -0.94 -7.74
N SER A 206 -6.65 -1.01 -9.07
CA SER A 206 -7.81 -0.58 -9.87
C SER A 206 -9.01 -1.52 -9.68
N GLU A 207 -8.77 -2.82 -9.53
CA GLU A 207 -9.84 -3.77 -9.18
C GLU A 207 -10.36 -3.54 -7.75
N GLY A 208 -9.50 -3.08 -6.82
CA GLY A 208 -9.91 -2.67 -5.47
C GLY A 208 -10.90 -1.51 -5.49
N ILE A 209 -10.62 -0.46 -6.27
CA ILE A 209 -11.53 0.67 -6.46
C ILE A 209 -12.83 0.23 -7.18
N GLN A 210 -12.71 -0.64 -8.20
CA GLN A 210 -13.89 -1.16 -8.90
C GLN A 210 -14.78 -2.01 -7.97
N ALA A 211 -14.18 -2.79 -7.07
CA ALA A 211 -14.90 -3.57 -6.06
C ALA A 211 -15.63 -2.65 -5.06
N LEU A 212 -15.02 -1.51 -4.68
CA LEU A 212 -15.66 -0.48 -3.87
C LEU A 212 -16.87 0.13 -4.60
N MET A 213 -16.73 0.51 -5.88
CA MET A 213 -17.82 1.04 -6.69
C MET A 213 -19.00 0.04 -6.78
N ASN A 214 -18.70 -1.26 -6.82
CA ASN A 214 -19.72 -2.31 -6.85
C ASN A 214 -20.29 -2.65 -5.46
N GLY A 215 -19.65 -2.23 -4.37
CA GLY A 215 -20.05 -2.54 -2.99
C GLY A 215 -19.78 -3.98 -2.54
N ASP A 216 -19.13 -4.82 -3.36
CA ASP A 216 -18.81 -6.21 -3.05
C ASP A 216 -17.55 -6.65 -3.83
N PRO A 217 -16.58 -7.28 -3.20
CA PRO A 217 -16.44 -7.60 -1.76
C PRO A 217 -15.95 -6.44 -0.87
N VAL A 218 -15.76 -5.25 -1.40
CA VAL A 218 -15.23 -4.07 -0.72
C VAL A 218 -16.34 -3.04 -0.50
N GLN A 219 -16.54 -2.61 0.75
CA GLN A 219 -17.51 -1.59 1.11
C GLN A 219 -16.86 -0.23 1.39
N ILE A 220 -15.59 -0.24 1.81
CA ILE A 220 -14.84 0.95 2.21
C ILE A 220 -13.42 0.83 1.66
N SER A 221 -12.84 1.93 1.22
CA SER A 221 -11.42 1.93 0.86
C SER A 221 -10.73 3.27 1.12
N MET A 222 -9.40 3.19 1.17
CA MET A 222 -8.50 4.33 1.15
C MET A 222 -7.48 4.12 0.05
N HIS A 223 -7.63 4.86 -1.07
CA HIS A 223 -6.77 4.74 -2.24
C HIS A 223 -6.33 6.12 -2.76
N SER A 224 -5.13 6.14 -3.35
CA SER A 224 -4.51 7.31 -3.94
C SER A 224 -5.32 7.88 -5.11
N ASN A 225 -5.40 9.23 -5.19
CA ASN A 225 -5.98 9.95 -6.32
C ASN A 225 -5.34 9.53 -7.66
N LEU A 226 -4.06 9.15 -7.65
CA LEU A 226 -3.36 8.70 -8.86
C LEU A 226 -3.94 7.40 -9.43
N ILE A 227 -4.45 6.50 -8.58
CA ILE A 227 -5.10 5.27 -9.03
C ILE A 227 -6.52 5.56 -9.55
N TYR A 228 -7.24 6.45 -8.87
CA TYR A 228 -8.54 6.93 -9.34
C TYR A 228 -8.46 7.63 -10.71
N SER A 229 -7.30 8.21 -11.05
CA SER A 229 -7.09 8.87 -12.36
C SER A 229 -7.22 7.93 -13.56
N ALA A 230 -7.15 6.61 -13.35
CA ALA A 230 -7.43 5.62 -14.38
C ALA A 230 -8.93 5.52 -14.74
N PHE A 231 -9.81 5.93 -13.82
CA PHE A 231 -11.28 5.99 -14.04
C PHE A 231 -11.70 7.38 -14.49
N ASP A 232 -11.13 8.42 -13.87
CA ASP A 232 -11.39 9.80 -14.23
C ASP A 232 -10.11 10.65 -14.16
N PRO A 233 -9.63 11.15 -15.31
CA PRO A 233 -8.39 11.91 -15.36
C PRO A 233 -8.44 13.22 -14.56
N ARG A 234 -9.62 13.73 -14.18
CA ARG A 234 -9.77 14.92 -13.32
C ARG A 234 -9.06 14.77 -11.97
N PHE A 235 -8.97 13.54 -11.44
CA PHE A 235 -8.27 13.28 -10.17
C PHE A 235 -6.76 13.55 -10.21
N ASN A 236 -6.15 13.63 -11.40
CA ASN A 236 -4.74 14.01 -11.52
C ASN A 236 -4.47 15.47 -11.10
N VAL A 237 -5.49 16.34 -11.00
CA VAL A 237 -5.34 17.75 -10.63
C VAL A 237 -4.59 17.91 -9.30
N VAL A 238 -4.85 17.00 -8.35
CA VAL A 238 -4.14 16.92 -7.06
C VAL A 238 -2.64 16.84 -7.23
N SER A 239 -2.18 16.09 -8.23
CA SER A 239 -0.77 15.75 -8.42
C SER A 239 -0.09 16.59 -9.51
N LEU A 240 -0.63 17.77 -9.82
CA LEU A 240 0.10 18.75 -10.60
C LEU A 240 1.40 19.13 -9.89
N PRO A 241 2.54 19.19 -10.59
CA PRO A 241 3.82 19.36 -9.93
C PRO A 241 3.97 20.75 -9.30
N PHE A 242 4.50 20.78 -8.07
CA PHE A 242 4.89 21.99 -7.35
C PHE A 242 3.73 22.98 -7.08
N ILE A 243 2.49 22.49 -6.91
CA ILE A 243 1.33 23.35 -6.61
C ILE A 243 1.04 23.49 -5.12
N TYR A 244 1.78 22.81 -4.26
CA TYR A 244 1.66 22.91 -2.80
C TYR A 244 2.97 23.39 -2.21
N ASP A 245 2.87 24.37 -1.30
CA ASP A 245 4.01 24.91 -0.59
C ASP A 245 4.33 24.16 0.73
N SER A 246 3.32 23.46 1.28
CA SER A 246 3.44 22.68 2.51
C SER A 246 2.25 21.73 2.68
N VAL A 247 2.32 20.86 3.70
CA VAL A 247 1.19 19.99 4.07
C VAL A 247 -0.01 20.78 4.59
N GLU A 248 0.19 21.92 5.22
CA GLU A 248 -0.88 22.82 5.68
C GLU A 248 -1.58 23.50 4.51
N ASP A 249 -0.86 23.83 3.43
CA ASP A 249 -1.46 24.34 2.19
C ASP A 249 -2.33 23.25 1.53
N ALA A 250 -1.84 22.02 1.50
CA ALA A 250 -2.60 20.87 1.01
C ALA A 250 -3.87 20.64 1.84
N ASP A 251 -3.77 20.65 3.18
CA ASP A 251 -4.93 20.54 4.08
C ASP A 251 -5.97 21.61 3.82
N ALA A 252 -5.54 22.88 3.70
CA ALA A 252 -6.46 23.99 3.44
C ALA A 252 -7.24 23.81 2.12
N LYS A 253 -6.61 23.22 1.09
CA LYS A 253 -7.27 22.93 -0.18
C LYS A 253 -8.23 21.74 -0.05
N PHE A 254 -7.81 20.65 0.59
CA PHE A 254 -8.65 19.44 0.72
C PHE A 254 -9.82 19.59 1.69
N ASP A 255 -9.66 20.39 2.72
CA ASP A 255 -10.75 20.71 3.66
C ASP A 255 -11.60 21.90 3.18
N GLY A 256 -11.28 22.48 2.01
CA GLY A 256 -11.95 23.61 1.38
C GLY A 256 -12.66 23.26 0.06
N GLU A 257 -12.82 24.27 -0.80
CA GLU A 257 -13.53 24.17 -2.08
C GLU A 257 -12.96 23.12 -3.03
N ALA A 258 -11.62 22.97 -3.05
CA ALA A 258 -10.96 21.99 -3.90
C ALA A 258 -11.34 20.54 -3.49
N GLY A 259 -11.37 20.27 -2.17
CA GLY A 259 -11.79 18.95 -1.67
C GLY A 259 -13.25 18.66 -1.98
N GLU A 260 -14.15 19.65 -1.84
CA GLU A 260 -15.57 19.45 -2.19
C GLU A 260 -15.76 19.13 -3.69
N LYS A 261 -15.01 19.77 -4.60
CA LYS A 261 -15.03 19.40 -6.02
C LYS A 261 -14.57 17.95 -6.26
N LEU A 262 -13.57 17.46 -5.54
CA LEU A 262 -13.15 16.06 -5.64
C LEU A 262 -14.25 15.11 -5.14
N LYS A 263 -14.92 15.45 -4.04
CA LYS A 263 -16.05 14.66 -3.51
C LYS A 263 -17.23 14.63 -4.49
N GLU A 264 -17.52 15.74 -5.17
CA GLU A 264 -18.53 15.80 -6.22
C GLU A 264 -18.19 14.82 -7.36
N ILE A 265 -16.92 14.82 -7.84
CA ILE A 265 -16.49 13.88 -8.88
C ILE A 265 -16.61 12.43 -8.39
N LEU A 266 -16.22 12.12 -7.15
CA LEU A 266 -16.34 10.77 -6.58
C LEU A 266 -17.79 10.31 -6.52
N SER A 267 -18.73 11.24 -6.25
CA SER A 267 -20.17 10.94 -6.23
C SER A 267 -20.72 10.52 -7.59
N GLU A 268 -20.14 10.99 -8.70
CA GLU A 268 -20.50 10.56 -10.06
C GLU A 268 -20.23 9.06 -10.28
N TYR A 269 -19.35 8.48 -9.47
CA TYR A 269 -18.97 7.05 -9.47
C TYR A 269 -19.70 6.23 -8.39
N GLY A 270 -20.73 6.79 -7.76
CA GLY A 270 -21.50 6.12 -6.72
C GLY A 270 -20.71 5.92 -5.43
N LEU A 271 -19.78 6.83 -5.12
CA LEU A 271 -18.96 6.80 -3.92
C LEU A 271 -19.30 7.98 -3.01
N HIS A 272 -19.41 7.73 -1.71
CA HIS A 272 -19.42 8.78 -0.70
C HIS A 272 -18.04 8.92 -0.08
N CYS A 273 -17.44 10.11 -0.19
CA CYS A 273 -16.12 10.39 0.35
C CYS A 273 -16.24 10.97 1.76
N MET A 274 -15.90 10.20 2.77
CA MET A 274 -15.95 10.56 4.19
C MET A 274 -14.81 11.51 4.58
N GLY A 275 -13.71 11.52 3.82
CA GLY A 275 -12.57 12.38 4.06
C GLY A 275 -11.49 12.22 2.99
N ILE A 276 -10.60 13.20 2.90
CA ILE A 276 -9.42 13.16 2.04
C ILE A 276 -8.20 13.05 2.97
N ALA A 277 -7.65 11.84 3.07
CA ALA A 277 -6.49 11.53 3.90
C ALA A 277 -5.19 11.81 3.15
N GLU A 278 -4.05 11.59 3.80
CA GLU A 278 -2.75 11.96 3.28
C GLU A 278 -1.92 10.74 2.86
N ASN A 279 -1.48 10.72 1.60
CA ASN A 279 -0.27 9.98 1.29
C ASN A 279 0.97 10.86 1.51
N GLY A 280 0.92 12.11 1.04
CA GLY A 280 1.92 13.14 1.29
C GLY A 280 2.74 13.51 0.06
N PHE A 281 3.84 14.25 0.26
CA PHE A 281 4.81 14.54 -0.78
C PHE A 281 5.55 13.28 -1.20
N ARG A 282 5.67 13.09 -2.51
CA ARG A 282 6.23 11.87 -3.10
C ARG A 282 7.69 12.08 -3.42
N GLU A 283 8.54 11.36 -2.69
CA GLU A 283 9.98 11.46 -2.80
C GLU A 283 10.54 10.43 -3.78
N LEU A 284 11.56 10.84 -4.53
CA LEU A 284 12.18 10.00 -5.54
C LEU A 284 13.24 9.10 -4.94
N THR A 285 13.09 7.78 -5.08
CA THR A 285 14.16 6.84 -4.77
C THR A 285 14.68 6.15 -6.03
N ASN A 286 15.99 5.82 -6.06
CA ASN A 286 16.56 5.04 -7.16
C ASN A 286 17.81 4.26 -6.72
N SER A 287 18.21 3.28 -7.56
CA SER A 287 19.37 2.41 -7.31
C SER A 287 20.64 2.85 -8.05
N VAL A 288 20.61 3.95 -8.83
CA VAL A 288 21.66 4.27 -9.79
C VAL A 288 22.58 5.40 -9.32
N ARG A 289 22.01 6.53 -8.83
CA ARG A 289 22.76 7.73 -8.49
C ARG A 289 21.97 8.71 -7.64
N GLU A 290 22.68 9.62 -6.98
CA GLU A 290 22.04 10.83 -6.43
C GLU A 290 21.39 11.64 -7.56
N VAL A 291 20.18 12.16 -7.28
CA VAL A 291 19.47 13.08 -8.16
C VAL A 291 19.39 14.42 -7.48
N LYS A 292 20.04 15.45 -8.05
CA LYS A 292 20.09 16.80 -7.53
C LYS A 292 19.54 17.84 -8.51
N SER A 293 19.48 17.50 -9.77
CA SER A 293 18.99 18.36 -10.85
C SER A 293 18.24 17.54 -11.90
N VAL A 294 17.52 18.21 -12.78
CA VAL A 294 16.79 17.55 -13.89
C VAL A 294 17.73 16.77 -14.81
N ASP A 295 18.99 17.17 -14.93
CA ASP A 295 19.97 16.46 -15.77
C ASP A 295 20.27 15.05 -15.23
N ASP A 296 20.15 14.84 -13.92
CA ASP A 296 20.36 13.55 -13.27
C ASP A 296 19.22 12.57 -13.53
N MET A 297 18.04 13.05 -13.93
CA MET A 297 16.89 12.21 -14.28
C MET A 297 17.04 11.46 -15.60
N LYS A 298 17.96 11.92 -16.47
CA LYS A 298 18.09 11.39 -17.83
C LYS A 298 18.30 9.89 -17.87
N ASN A 299 17.39 9.22 -18.62
CA ASN A 299 17.38 7.77 -18.84
C ASN A 299 17.22 6.90 -17.57
N LEU A 300 16.82 7.46 -16.43
CA LEU A 300 16.39 6.65 -15.29
C LEU A 300 15.06 5.97 -15.62
N LYS A 301 14.99 4.67 -15.36
CA LYS A 301 13.75 3.90 -15.50
C LYS A 301 12.98 3.98 -14.20
N ILE A 302 11.94 4.80 -14.19
CA ILE A 302 11.17 5.07 -12.96
C ILE A 302 9.81 4.40 -13.03
N ARG A 303 9.47 3.63 -12.01
CA ARG A 303 8.11 3.18 -11.80
C ARG A 303 7.27 4.35 -11.29
N VAL A 304 6.13 4.58 -11.92
CA VAL A 304 5.11 5.54 -11.46
C VAL A 304 3.78 4.84 -11.20
N ALA A 305 2.92 5.46 -10.40
CA ALA A 305 1.53 5.07 -10.27
C ALA A 305 0.75 5.33 -11.58
N GLY A 306 -0.43 4.77 -11.73
CA GLY A 306 -1.22 4.73 -12.96
C GLY A 306 -1.74 6.07 -13.47
N SER A 307 -0.90 7.08 -13.62
CA SER A 307 -1.26 8.45 -13.98
C SER A 307 -0.59 8.90 -15.29
N ASN A 308 -1.40 9.35 -16.25
CA ASN A 308 -0.90 9.95 -17.49
C ASN A 308 -0.18 11.28 -17.23
N LEU A 309 -0.60 12.03 -16.22
CA LEU A 309 0.10 13.26 -15.80
C LEU A 309 1.51 12.93 -15.31
N LEU A 310 1.68 11.94 -14.45
CA LEU A 310 3.01 11.52 -13.99
C LEU A 310 3.88 11.04 -15.16
N MET A 311 3.33 10.25 -16.07
CA MET A 311 4.05 9.82 -17.29
C MET A 311 4.56 11.01 -18.09
N GLU A 312 3.77 12.07 -18.28
CA GLU A 312 4.19 13.27 -18.98
C GLU A 312 5.23 14.10 -18.18
N CYS A 313 5.06 14.23 -16.84
CA CYS A 313 6.03 14.92 -16.00
C CYS A 313 7.41 14.22 -16.05
N TYR A 314 7.46 12.91 -15.85
CA TYR A 314 8.71 12.16 -15.88
C TYR A 314 9.39 12.19 -17.26
N LYS A 315 8.61 12.16 -18.33
CA LYS A 315 9.11 12.34 -19.69
C LYS A 315 9.73 13.75 -19.90
N ARG A 316 9.12 14.80 -19.37
CA ARG A 316 9.67 16.16 -19.41
C ARG A 316 10.94 16.29 -18.58
N TRP A 317 11.03 15.60 -17.44
CA TRP A 317 12.25 15.49 -16.63
C TRP A 317 13.33 14.61 -17.29
N GLY A 318 13.02 13.92 -18.39
CA GLY A 318 13.98 13.11 -19.15
C GLY A 318 14.14 11.67 -18.66
N ALA A 319 13.30 11.20 -17.77
CA ALA A 319 13.26 9.82 -17.31
C ALA A 319 12.36 8.95 -18.20
N ASP A 320 12.56 7.62 -18.11
CA ASP A 320 11.76 6.60 -18.77
C ASP A 320 10.77 6.02 -17.76
N ALA A 321 9.55 6.53 -17.75
CA ALA A 321 8.53 6.15 -16.78
C ALA A 321 7.75 4.91 -17.23
N THR A 322 7.47 4.02 -16.28
CA THR A 322 6.68 2.80 -16.50
C THR A 322 5.63 2.67 -15.40
N ASN A 323 4.37 2.47 -15.81
CA ASN A 323 3.30 2.20 -14.86
C ASN A 323 3.32 0.73 -14.41
N LEU A 324 3.35 0.50 -13.09
CA LEU A 324 3.24 -0.83 -12.47
C LEU A 324 2.38 -0.73 -11.19
N ASN A 325 1.65 -1.80 -10.88
CA ASN A 325 0.97 -1.92 -9.59
C ASN A 325 1.96 -1.82 -8.42
N TRP A 326 1.50 -1.28 -7.28
CA TRP A 326 2.35 -1.18 -6.11
C TRP A 326 2.84 -2.54 -5.62
N SER A 327 1.99 -3.56 -5.65
CA SER A 327 2.31 -4.94 -5.28
C SER A 327 3.46 -5.57 -6.09
N GLU A 328 3.73 -5.07 -7.30
CA GLU A 328 4.80 -5.55 -8.18
C GLU A 328 6.09 -4.73 -8.04
N THR A 329 6.01 -3.54 -7.44
CA THR A 329 7.07 -2.52 -7.45
C THR A 329 8.35 -2.99 -6.78
N TYR A 330 8.28 -3.55 -5.56
CA TYR A 330 9.47 -4.04 -4.85
C TYR A 330 10.24 -5.09 -5.67
N THR A 331 9.53 -6.04 -6.26
CA THR A 331 10.14 -7.09 -7.09
C THR A 331 10.77 -6.50 -8.36
N ALA A 332 10.11 -5.54 -9.00
CA ALA A 332 10.63 -4.88 -10.19
C ALA A 332 11.92 -4.07 -9.90
N LEU A 333 11.97 -3.38 -8.76
CA LEU A 333 13.16 -2.67 -8.26
C LEU A 333 14.29 -3.66 -7.92
N GLN A 334 13.99 -4.72 -7.18
CA GLN A 334 14.97 -5.75 -6.81
C GLN A 334 15.59 -6.43 -8.04
N GLN A 335 14.80 -6.64 -9.09
CA GLN A 335 15.25 -7.23 -10.36
C GLN A 335 15.84 -6.22 -11.34
N ASN A 336 15.88 -4.93 -10.98
CA ASN A 336 16.31 -3.83 -11.85
C ASN A 336 15.53 -3.76 -13.18
N THR A 337 14.27 -4.19 -13.21
CA THR A 337 13.35 -3.97 -14.33
C THR A 337 13.03 -2.48 -14.44
N VAL A 338 12.85 -1.84 -13.29
CA VAL A 338 12.88 -0.39 -13.09
C VAL A 338 14.00 -0.04 -12.11
N GLU A 339 14.53 1.17 -12.19
CA GLU A 339 15.69 1.62 -11.42
C GLU A 339 15.31 2.49 -10.23
N GLY A 340 14.09 3.03 -10.25
CA GLY A 340 13.57 3.89 -9.19
C GLY A 340 12.06 3.90 -9.14
N GLN A 341 11.55 4.60 -8.13
CA GLN A 341 10.12 4.86 -7.92
C GLN A 341 9.95 6.18 -7.15
N GLU A 342 8.73 6.63 -7.02
CA GLU A 342 8.37 7.78 -6.19
C GLU A 342 7.17 7.42 -5.30
N ASN A 343 7.25 7.80 -4.05
CA ASN A 343 6.18 7.68 -3.03
C ASN A 343 6.59 8.48 -1.78
N PRO A 344 5.65 8.80 -0.89
CA PRO A 344 5.98 9.35 0.41
C PRO A 344 6.77 8.39 1.29
N LEU A 345 7.57 8.92 2.20
CA LEU A 345 8.46 8.14 3.07
C LEU A 345 7.74 7.02 3.84
N PRO A 346 6.57 7.24 4.45
CA PRO A 346 5.87 6.17 5.17
C PRO A 346 5.46 5.00 4.28
N ALA A 347 5.04 5.27 3.03
CA ALA A 347 4.67 4.23 2.07
C ALA A 347 5.88 3.42 1.59
N ILE A 348 7.02 4.10 1.35
CA ILE A 348 8.29 3.47 0.98
C ILE A 348 8.79 2.56 2.10
N ASP A 349 8.78 3.07 3.34
CA ASP A 349 9.25 2.37 4.52
C ASP A 349 8.41 1.14 4.85
N ALA A 350 7.07 1.29 4.85
CA ALA A 350 6.15 0.20 5.10
C ALA A 350 6.32 -0.97 4.11
N ALA A 351 6.77 -0.71 2.89
CA ALA A 351 7.06 -1.71 1.86
C ALA A 351 8.53 -2.13 1.80
N SER A 352 9.38 -1.64 2.71
CA SER A 352 10.83 -1.92 2.78
C SER A 352 11.59 -1.61 1.48
N VAL A 353 11.11 -0.65 0.69
CA VAL A 353 11.69 -0.30 -0.62
C VAL A 353 13.10 0.27 -0.46
N GLN A 354 13.41 0.94 0.65
CA GLN A 354 14.73 1.46 0.99
C GLN A 354 15.83 0.36 1.02
N GLU A 355 15.46 -0.90 1.21
CA GLU A 355 16.43 -2.01 1.19
C GLU A 355 17.06 -2.23 -0.19
N VAL A 356 16.38 -1.82 -1.25
CA VAL A 356 16.80 -1.97 -2.65
C VAL A 356 17.01 -0.63 -3.37
N GLN A 357 16.88 0.50 -2.65
CA GLN A 357 16.97 1.86 -3.19
C GLN A 357 17.95 2.71 -2.36
N PRO A 358 19.26 2.71 -2.70
CA PRO A 358 20.29 3.39 -1.91
C PRO A 358 20.31 4.92 -2.03
N TYR A 359 19.52 5.52 -2.90
CA TYR A 359 19.43 6.97 -3.08
C TYR A 359 17.99 7.45 -2.93
N CYS A 360 17.80 8.49 -2.14
CA CYS A 360 16.53 9.18 -1.94
C CYS A 360 16.73 10.69 -2.12
N SER A 361 15.87 11.33 -2.93
CA SER A 361 15.88 12.77 -3.16
C SER A 361 14.57 13.37 -2.65
N MET A 362 14.68 14.27 -1.66
CA MET A 362 13.57 14.99 -1.04
C MET A 362 13.27 16.21 -1.90
N TRP A 363 12.36 16.11 -2.85
CA TRP A 363 12.15 17.14 -3.87
C TRP A 363 10.76 17.79 -3.86
N ASP A 364 9.83 17.25 -3.07
CA ASP A 364 8.47 17.77 -2.86
C ASP A 364 7.74 18.12 -4.17
N ALA A 365 8.04 17.39 -5.24
CA ALA A 365 7.56 17.77 -6.57
C ALA A 365 6.08 17.45 -6.78
N ILE A 366 5.60 16.35 -6.21
CA ILE A 366 4.25 15.81 -6.41
C ILE A 366 3.63 15.54 -5.03
N TYR A 367 2.41 16.02 -4.84
CA TYR A 367 1.59 15.63 -3.68
C TYR A 367 0.56 14.58 -4.08
N ASP A 368 0.21 13.72 -3.15
CA ASP A 368 -0.73 12.63 -3.31
C ASP A 368 -1.68 12.58 -2.12
N CYS A 369 -2.97 12.55 -2.38
CA CYS A 369 -3.98 12.37 -1.36
C CYS A 369 -4.66 11.00 -1.47
N LEU A 370 -5.33 10.61 -0.38
CA LEU A 370 -6.08 9.37 -0.30
C LEU A 370 -7.56 9.68 -0.21
N PHE A 371 -8.35 9.13 -1.12
CA PHE A 371 -9.79 9.19 -1.00
C PHE A 371 -10.27 8.10 -0.05
N PHE A 372 -10.80 8.53 1.09
CA PHE A 372 -11.42 7.65 2.07
C PHE A 372 -12.91 7.56 1.78
N CYS A 373 -13.29 6.50 1.08
CA CYS A 373 -14.64 6.38 0.52
C CYS A 373 -15.38 5.14 1.05
N ILE A 374 -16.68 5.28 1.18
CA ILE A 374 -17.64 4.18 1.34
C ILE A 374 -18.48 4.07 0.05
N ASN A 375 -18.94 2.86 -0.28
CA ASN A 375 -19.89 2.66 -1.37
C ASN A 375 -21.18 3.47 -1.13
N GLY A 376 -21.63 4.21 -2.15
CA GLY A 376 -22.76 5.13 -2.05
C GLY A 376 -24.08 4.44 -1.74
N ASP A 377 -24.35 3.27 -2.33
CA ASP A 377 -25.60 2.54 -2.06
C ASP A 377 -25.68 2.10 -0.59
N ILE A 378 -24.54 1.74 0.03
CA ILE A 378 -24.49 1.41 1.45
C ILE A 378 -24.75 2.65 2.29
N TYR A 379 -24.07 3.77 1.99
CA TYR A 379 -24.25 5.04 2.69
C TYR A 379 -25.70 5.55 2.57
N ASP A 380 -26.28 5.53 1.38
CA ASP A 380 -27.63 5.99 1.10
C ASP A 380 -28.72 5.10 1.74
N SER A 381 -28.39 3.85 2.08
CA SER A 381 -29.29 2.97 2.82
C SER A 381 -29.44 3.33 4.29
N MET A 382 -28.57 4.19 4.84
CA MET A 382 -28.58 4.65 6.23
C MET A 382 -29.53 5.83 6.43
N THR A 383 -30.03 5.98 7.66
CA THR A 383 -30.79 7.18 8.01
C THR A 383 -29.88 8.41 8.04
N PRO A 384 -30.44 9.65 7.89
CA PRO A 384 -29.60 10.86 7.97
C PRO A 384 -28.77 10.95 9.25
N GLU A 385 -29.32 10.52 10.38
CA GLU A 385 -28.59 10.52 11.66
C GLU A 385 -27.46 9.48 11.68
N GLN A 386 -27.64 8.32 11.03
CA GLN A 386 -26.61 7.31 10.87
C GLN A 386 -25.52 7.79 9.91
N GLN A 387 -25.88 8.50 8.84
CA GLN A 387 -24.93 9.10 7.90
C GLN A 387 -24.03 10.13 8.60
N GLU A 388 -24.58 11.00 9.46
CA GLU A 388 -23.80 11.93 10.27
C GLU A 388 -22.77 11.22 11.16
N VAL A 389 -23.10 10.05 11.73
CA VAL A 389 -22.17 9.26 12.55
C VAL A 389 -21.06 8.66 11.67
N ILE A 390 -21.40 8.16 10.48
CA ILE A 390 -20.41 7.62 9.53
C ILE A 390 -19.42 8.71 9.11
N ASP A 391 -19.93 9.90 8.78
CA ASP A 391 -19.11 11.05 8.39
C ASP A 391 -18.20 11.52 9.51
N GLU A 392 -18.70 11.58 10.75
CA GLU A 392 -17.87 11.96 11.90
C GLU A 392 -16.78 10.92 12.19
N CYS A 393 -17.10 9.62 12.14
CA CYS A 393 -16.09 8.57 12.25
C CYS A 393 -15.06 8.66 11.12
N GLY A 394 -15.50 8.94 9.89
CA GLY A 394 -14.64 9.14 8.72
C GLY A 394 -13.71 10.35 8.89
N ARG A 395 -14.25 11.48 9.36
CA ARG A 395 -13.49 12.69 9.66
C ARG A 395 -12.40 12.45 10.69
N LEU A 396 -12.76 11.84 11.83
CA LEU A 396 -11.81 11.52 12.91
C LEU A 396 -10.71 10.56 12.44
N ALA A 397 -11.08 9.53 11.69
CA ALA A 397 -10.11 8.58 11.14
C ALA A 397 -9.18 9.21 10.10
N THR A 398 -9.69 10.14 9.27
CA THR A 398 -8.90 10.92 8.31
C THR A 398 -7.87 11.80 9.01
N GLN A 399 -8.29 12.52 10.06
CA GLN A 399 -7.37 13.37 10.83
C GLN A 399 -6.32 12.56 11.58
N TYR A 400 -6.73 11.44 12.17
CA TYR A 400 -5.79 10.50 12.80
C TYR A 400 -4.75 9.97 11.79
N GLU A 401 -5.19 9.59 10.59
CA GLU A 401 -4.29 9.09 9.55
C GLU A 401 -3.29 10.16 9.12
N ARG A 402 -3.73 11.40 8.87
CA ARG A 402 -2.84 12.52 8.55
C ARG A 402 -1.78 12.75 9.66
N GLU A 403 -2.18 12.70 10.94
CA GLU A 403 -1.26 12.88 12.06
C GLU A 403 -0.19 11.79 12.11
N ILE A 404 -0.59 10.51 12.05
CA ILE A 404 0.37 9.40 12.12
C ILE A 404 1.26 9.32 10.88
N ASN A 405 0.75 9.76 9.72
CA ASN A 405 1.53 9.78 8.48
C ASN A 405 2.69 10.77 8.57
N ARG A 406 2.47 11.95 9.14
CA ARG A 406 3.47 13.02 9.32
C ARG A 406 4.44 12.77 10.46
N ALA A 407 4.01 12.06 11.50
CA ALA A 407 4.78 11.90 12.74
C ALA A 407 6.08 11.10 12.59
N GLY A 408 6.21 10.32 11.50
CA GLY A 408 7.29 9.34 11.33
C GLY A 408 8.47 9.77 10.48
N ASP A 409 8.37 10.84 9.70
CA ASP A 409 9.32 11.15 8.63
C ASP A 409 10.76 11.35 9.11
N ASP A 410 10.98 12.10 10.18
CA ASP A 410 12.31 12.33 10.76
C ASP A 410 12.93 11.02 11.26
N GLU A 411 12.14 10.15 11.89
CA GLU A 411 12.60 8.85 12.38
C GLU A 411 12.94 7.91 11.22
N ILE A 412 12.11 7.88 10.18
CA ILE A 412 12.33 7.12 8.95
C ILE A 412 13.64 7.56 8.29
N MET A 413 13.84 8.85 8.05
CA MET A 413 15.05 9.39 7.44
C MET A 413 16.30 9.04 8.25
N ASN A 414 16.26 9.23 9.58
CA ASN A 414 17.36 8.88 10.47
C ASN A 414 17.70 7.39 10.40
N ARG A 415 16.70 6.52 10.39
CA ARG A 415 16.90 5.07 10.30
C ARG A 415 17.47 4.67 8.94
N TRP A 416 16.95 5.21 7.84
CA TRP A 416 17.46 4.94 6.50
C TRP A 416 18.93 5.32 6.34
N GLN A 417 19.33 6.49 6.82
CA GLN A 417 20.74 6.92 6.76
C GLN A 417 21.66 6.07 7.63
N ASN A 418 21.25 5.78 8.85
CA ASN A 418 22.14 5.16 9.84
C ASN A 418 22.15 3.62 9.79
N GLU A 419 21.04 2.99 9.43
CA GLU A 419 20.88 1.54 9.47
C GLU A 419 20.84 0.91 8.08
N ASN A 420 20.18 1.56 7.11
CA ASN A 420 20.05 1.04 5.76
C ASN A 420 21.11 1.58 4.79
N GLY A 421 21.86 2.61 5.18
CA GLY A 421 22.89 3.22 4.35
C GLY A 421 22.37 3.98 3.14
N VAL A 422 21.13 4.47 3.21
CA VAL A 422 20.53 5.29 2.15
C VAL A 422 21.17 6.67 2.14
N THR A 423 21.58 7.13 0.98
CA THR A 423 22.01 8.51 0.76
C THR A 423 20.79 9.37 0.50
N ILE A 424 20.49 10.27 1.44
CA ILE A 424 19.38 11.23 1.31
C ILE A 424 19.93 12.55 0.83
N THR A 425 19.39 13.07 -0.27
CA THR A 425 19.62 14.43 -0.77
C THR A 425 18.46 15.30 -0.30
N ASN A 426 18.74 16.27 0.55
CA ASN A 426 17.71 17.17 1.08
C ASN A 426 17.28 18.20 0.03
N TYR A 427 16.10 18.77 0.22
CA TYR A 427 15.51 19.76 -0.68
C TYR A 427 16.45 20.94 -0.96
N GLU A 428 17.15 21.44 0.08
CA GLU A 428 18.06 22.59 -0.03
C GLU A 428 19.32 22.30 -0.86
N ASP A 429 19.67 21.01 -1.05
CA ASP A 429 20.81 20.56 -1.82
C ASP A 429 20.46 20.31 -3.29
N MET A 430 19.21 20.52 -3.69
CA MET A 430 18.68 20.24 -5.03
C MET A 430 18.47 21.54 -5.82
N ASP A 431 18.67 21.45 -7.13
CA ASP A 431 18.30 22.48 -8.09
C ASP A 431 16.82 22.32 -8.50
N ILE A 432 15.93 22.66 -7.55
CA ILE A 432 14.46 22.55 -7.72
C ILE A 432 13.98 23.39 -8.90
N ASP A 433 14.61 24.53 -9.17
CA ASP A 433 14.23 25.40 -10.29
C ASP A 433 14.43 24.69 -11.65
N SER A 434 15.42 23.79 -11.76
CA SER A 434 15.62 23.00 -12.99
C SER A 434 14.46 22.02 -13.25
N PHE A 435 13.90 21.44 -12.18
CA PHE A 435 12.74 20.54 -12.27
C PHE A 435 11.46 21.31 -12.58
N LYS A 436 11.22 22.46 -11.91
CA LYS A 436 10.08 23.34 -12.19
C LYS A 436 10.08 23.81 -13.64
N GLN A 437 11.24 24.25 -14.14
CA GLN A 437 11.40 24.73 -15.51
C GLN A 437 11.11 23.61 -16.55
N ALA A 438 11.49 22.38 -16.26
CA ALA A 438 11.27 21.26 -17.18
C ALA A 438 9.78 20.90 -17.35
N VAL A 439 8.96 21.14 -16.34
CA VAL A 439 7.51 20.88 -16.37
C VAL A 439 6.67 22.14 -16.63
N ASP A 440 7.31 23.26 -16.94
CA ASP A 440 6.59 24.50 -17.29
C ASP A 440 5.53 24.24 -18.36
N GLY A 441 4.30 24.76 -18.17
CA GLY A 441 3.15 24.54 -19.03
C GLY A 441 2.59 23.09 -19.01
N VAL A 442 2.88 22.28 -17.99
CA VAL A 442 2.25 20.96 -17.85
C VAL A 442 0.79 21.08 -17.44
N ASP A 443 0.41 22.11 -16.70
CA ASP A 443 -0.96 22.46 -16.36
C ASP A 443 -1.80 22.80 -17.59
N GLU A 444 -1.24 23.59 -18.54
CA GLU A 444 -1.89 23.86 -19.82
C GLU A 444 -2.02 22.60 -20.70
N TRP A 445 -1.01 21.73 -20.67
CA TRP A 445 -1.10 20.43 -21.35
C TRP A 445 -2.22 19.57 -20.73
N TYR A 446 -2.28 19.51 -19.40
CA TYR A 446 -3.29 18.74 -18.68
C TYR A 446 -4.70 19.30 -18.92
N GLN A 447 -4.86 20.63 -18.91
CA GLN A 447 -6.13 21.26 -19.29
C GLN A 447 -6.60 20.80 -20.67
N LYS A 448 -5.73 20.82 -21.68
CA LYS A 448 -6.07 20.39 -23.05
C LYS A 448 -6.42 18.91 -23.14
N GLU A 449 -5.76 18.07 -22.35
CA GLU A 449 -6.10 16.64 -22.26
C GLU A 449 -7.52 16.43 -21.69
N LEU A 450 -7.88 17.16 -20.64
CA LEU A 450 -9.22 17.10 -20.06
C LEU A 450 -10.28 17.63 -21.05
N GLU A 451 -10.07 18.81 -21.63
CA GLU A 451 -10.96 19.40 -22.65
C GLU A 451 -11.14 18.48 -23.85
N GLY A 452 -10.05 17.81 -24.29
CA GLY A 452 -10.08 16.83 -25.37
C GLY A 452 -10.90 15.59 -25.07
N GLN A 453 -11.14 15.28 -23.79
CA GLN A 453 -11.98 14.19 -23.32
C GLN A 453 -13.42 14.65 -22.97
N GLY A 454 -13.72 15.95 -23.12
CA GLY A 454 -15.05 16.50 -22.95
C GLY A 454 -15.33 17.12 -21.58
N TYR A 455 -14.30 17.38 -20.77
CA TYR A 455 -14.44 18.08 -19.49
C TYR A 455 -14.32 19.59 -19.70
N ASP A 456 -15.45 20.26 -19.91
CA ASP A 456 -15.52 21.70 -20.22
C ASP A 456 -15.13 22.59 -19.00
N ASP A 457 -15.18 22.06 -17.80
CA ASP A 457 -14.83 22.70 -16.53
C ASP A 457 -13.35 22.52 -16.12
N ALA A 458 -12.53 21.90 -16.98
CA ALA A 458 -11.13 21.57 -16.71
C ALA A 458 -10.32 22.77 -16.18
N LYS A 459 -10.51 23.96 -16.81
CA LYS A 459 -9.81 25.16 -16.37
C LYS A 459 -10.20 25.59 -14.96
N GLU A 460 -11.49 25.56 -14.65
CA GLU A 460 -12.01 25.93 -13.33
C GLU A 460 -11.46 24.98 -12.25
N LEU A 461 -11.48 23.68 -12.53
CA LEU A 461 -10.92 22.67 -11.65
C LEU A 461 -9.42 22.93 -11.36
N ILE A 462 -8.60 23.15 -12.39
CA ILE A 462 -7.17 23.46 -12.22
C ILE A 462 -6.96 24.75 -11.44
N ASP A 463 -7.71 25.80 -11.77
CA ASP A 463 -7.64 27.10 -11.08
C ASP A 463 -7.95 26.99 -9.58
N THR A 464 -8.83 26.07 -9.16
CA THR A 464 -9.16 25.83 -7.74
C THR A 464 -7.97 25.23 -6.95
N PHE A 465 -7.09 24.48 -7.62
CA PHE A 465 -5.91 23.90 -6.99
C PHE A 465 -4.66 24.76 -7.08
N THR A 466 -4.54 25.62 -8.12
CA THR A 466 -3.33 26.39 -8.42
C THR A 466 -3.39 27.85 -7.96
N LYS A 467 -4.53 28.34 -7.51
CA LYS A 467 -4.72 29.70 -7.00
C LYS A 467 -5.03 29.73 -5.51
#